data_df490988c65f041894c49c893aa28d77
#
_entry.id   df490988c65f041894c49c893aa28d77
#
_cell.length_a   1.000
_cell.length_b   1.000
_cell.length_c   1.000
_cell.angle_alpha   90.00
_cell.angle_beta   90.00
_cell.angle_gamma   90.00
#
_symmetry.space_group_name_H-M   'P 1'
#
loop_
_entity.id
_entity.type
_entity.pdbx_description
1 polymer ?
#
loop_
_entity_poly.entity_id
_entity_poly.type
_entity_poly.pdbx_seq_one_letter_code
_entity_poly.pdbx_strand_id
1 'polypeptide(L)'
;MKDLNSHCRLAIVQAAPVMFDKDACLEKAIRLIEEAAQNGAELIVFPELFLPGYPYGMTFGYTVGSRKEPGRADWKIYYDNSILSDGAEMQQLIDCAKGSTFI
;
A
#
# COMPACT_ATOMS: atom_id res chain seq x y z
N MET A 1 2.47 -27.56 -1.82
CA MET A 1 2.49 -26.36 -2.69
C MET A 1 2.18 -26.81 -4.11
N LYS A 2 1.31 -26.10 -4.77
CA LYS A 2 0.98 -26.40 -6.15
C LYS A 2 2.15 -26.02 -7.06
N ASP A 3 2.28 -26.70 -8.18
CA ASP A 3 3.24 -26.30 -9.19
C ASP A 3 2.93 -24.88 -9.68
N LEU A 4 3.98 -24.13 -9.95
CA LEU A 4 3.82 -22.80 -10.51
C LEU A 4 3.32 -22.90 -11.94
N ASN A 5 2.39 -22.05 -12.30
CA ASN A 5 1.94 -21.93 -13.68
C ASN A 5 3.09 -21.38 -14.54
N SER A 6 3.17 -21.83 -15.78
CA SER A 6 4.13 -21.30 -16.74
C SER A 6 3.80 -19.87 -17.17
N HIS A 7 2.59 -19.39 -16.89
CA HIS A 7 2.12 -18.06 -17.23
C HIS A 7 1.38 -17.46 -16.04
N CYS A 8 1.52 -16.16 -15.87
CA CYS A 8 0.81 -15.41 -14.84
C CYS A 8 0.35 -14.08 -15.41
N ARG A 9 -0.94 -13.76 -15.22
CA ARG A 9 -1.47 -12.46 -15.61
C ARG A 9 -1.23 -11.47 -14.46
N LEU A 10 -0.30 -10.57 -14.68
CA LEU A 10 0.16 -9.60 -13.70
C LEU A 10 -0.52 -8.26 -13.94
N ALA A 11 -1.04 -7.65 -12.90
CA ALA A 11 -1.46 -6.26 -12.90
C ALA A 11 -0.45 -5.42 -12.13
N ILE A 12 0.03 -4.37 -12.75
CA ILE A 12 0.92 -3.40 -12.11
C ILE A 12 0.14 -2.11 -11.90
N VAL A 13 0.04 -1.69 -10.66
CA VAL A 13 -0.67 -0.46 -10.31
C VAL A 13 0.26 0.74 -10.49
N GLN A 14 -0.14 1.66 -11.37
CA GLN A 14 0.52 2.95 -11.54
C GLN A 14 -0.46 4.03 -11.14
N ALA A 15 -0.61 4.24 -9.86
CA ALA A 15 -1.56 5.20 -9.30
C ALA A 15 -0.94 5.93 -8.13
N ALA A 16 -1.36 7.16 -7.91
CA ALA A 16 -0.91 7.93 -6.76
C ALA A 16 -1.63 7.44 -5.49
N PRO A 17 -0.92 7.38 -4.37
CA PRO A 17 -1.57 7.16 -3.08
C PRO A 17 -2.39 8.39 -2.68
N VAL A 18 -3.25 8.19 -1.68
CA VAL A 18 -3.85 9.32 -0.96
C VAL A 18 -2.94 9.62 0.23
N MET A 19 -2.13 10.68 0.10
CA MET A 19 -1.09 10.98 1.08
C MET A 19 -1.69 11.28 2.45
N PHE A 20 -1.15 10.65 3.47
CA PHE A 20 -1.52 10.87 4.88
C PHE A 20 -3.01 10.68 5.17
N ASP A 21 -3.67 9.85 4.39
CA ASP A 21 -5.05 9.42 4.62
C ASP A 21 -5.13 7.90 4.39
N LYS A 22 -4.78 7.17 5.42
CA LYS A 22 -4.70 5.71 5.38
C LYS A 22 -6.01 5.07 4.94
N ASP A 23 -7.12 5.55 5.46
CA ASP A 23 -8.43 4.96 5.17
C ASP A 23 -8.84 5.19 3.72
N ALA A 24 -8.64 6.39 3.20
CA ALA A 24 -8.92 6.70 1.80
C ALA A 24 -7.98 5.95 0.86
N CYS A 25 -6.71 5.81 1.24
CA CYS A 25 -5.74 5.05 0.45
C CYS A 25 -6.07 3.56 0.42
N LEU A 26 -6.49 2.99 1.55
CA LEU A 26 -6.94 1.60 1.64
C LEU A 26 -8.16 1.36 0.75
N GLU A 27 -9.13 2.25 0.79
CA GLU A 27 -10.32 2.17 -0.06
C GLU A 27 -9.95 2.22 -1.55
N LYS A 28 -9.03 3.10 -1.91
CA LYS A 28 -8.51 3.16 -3.28
C LYS A 28 -7.79 1.88 -3.68
N ALA A 29 -6.97 1.32 -2.79
CA ALA A 29 -6.28 0.07 -3.04
C ALA A 29 -7.27 -1.08 -3.29
N ILE A 30 -8.30 -1.18 -2.47
CA ILE A 30 -9.33 -2.22 -2.61
C ILE A 30 -10.05 -2.09 -3.95
N ARG A 31 -10.42 -0.87 -4.36
CA ARG A 31 -11.03 -0.65 -5.67
C ARG A 31 -10.13 -1.10 -6.81
N LEU A 32 -8.85 -0.79 -6.72
CA LEU A 32 -7.88 -1.19 -7.74
C LEU A 32 -7.69 -2.70 -7.79
N ILE A 33 -7.71 -3.37 -6.64
CA ILE A 33 -7.66 -4.83 -6.57
C ILE A 33 -8.88 -5.43 -7.25
N GLU A 34 -10.07 -4.94 -6.94
CA GLU A 34 -11.31 -5.44 -7.54
C GLU A 34 -11.33 -5.24 -9.05
N GLU A 35 -10.90 -4.07 -9.52
CA GLU A 35 -10.80 -3.79 -10.95
C GLU A 35 -9.81 -4.74 -11.65
N ALA A 36 -8.65 -4.95 -11.06
CA ALA A 36 -7.66 -5.87 -11.61
C ALA A 36 -8.19 -7.30 -11.65
N ALA A 37 -8.88 -7.72 -10.59
CA ALA A 37 -9.50 -9.06 -10.55
C ALA A 37 -10.54 -9.23 -11.65
N GLN A 38 -11.38 -8.24 -11.88
CA GLN A 38 -12.39 -8.26 -12.95
C GLN A 38 -11.74 -8.37 -14.32
N ASN A 39 -10.54 -7.85 -14.48
CA ASN A 39 -9.76 -7.96 -15.71
C ASN A 39 -8.89 -9.21 -15.78
N GLY A 40 -9.04 -10.13 -14.85
CA GLY A 40 -8.41 -11.44 -14.87
C GLY A 40 -7.00 -11.49 -14.31
N ALA A 41 -6.58 -10.48 -13.56
CA ALA A 41 -5.26 -10.51 -12.91
C ALA A 41 -5.18 -11.62 -11.86
N GLU A 42 -4.04 -12.27 -11.81
CA GLU A 42 -3.74 -13.34 -10.84
C GLU A 42 -2.80 -12.85 -9.76
N LEU A 43 -2.04 -11.79 -10.05
CA LEU A 43 -1.13 -11.14 -9.13
C LEU A 43 -1.21 -9.64 -9.34
N ILE A 44 -1.26 -8.88 -8.25
CA ILE A 44 -1.28 -7.42 -8.32
C ILE A 44 -0.07 -6.87 -7.55
N VAL A 45 0.61 -5.91 -8.15
CA VAL A 45 1.76 -5.24 -7.55
C VAL A 45 1.43 -3.76 -7.42
N PHE A 46 1.54 -3.24 -6.21
CA PHE A 46 1.40 -1.83 -5.89
C PHE A 46 2.77 -1.15 -5.82
N PRO A 47 2.81 0.19 -5.97
CA PRO A 47 4.03 0.94 -5.70
C PRO A 47 4.51 0.74 -4.26
N GLU A 48 5.81 0.85 -4.07
CA GLU A 48 6.39 0.81 -2.73
C GLU A 48 5.75 1.85 -1.82
N LEU A 49 5.48 1.48 -0.58
CA LEU A 49 4.90 2.35 0.45
C LEU A 49 3.58 3.00 0.02
N PHE A 50 2.74 2.26 -0.73
CA PHE A 50 1.50 2.83 -1.27
C PHE A 50 0.54 3.32 -0.19
N LEU A 51 0.31 2.51 0.85
CA LEU A 51 -0.70 2.86 1.87
C LEU A 51 -0.36 4.11 2.67
N PRO A 52 0.85 4.25 3.23
CA PRO A 52 1.22 5.50 3.90
C PRO A 52 1.55 6.63 2.92
N GLY A 53 1.81 6.30 1.67
CA GLY A 53 2.30 7.21 0.66
C GLY A 53 3.82 7.34 0.69
N TYR A 54 4.45 7.32 -0.48
CA TYR A 54 5.90 7.51 -0.56
C TYR A 54 6.22 8.98 -0.32
N PRO A 55 7.06 9.31 0.67
CA PRO A 55 7.23 10.69 1.11
C PRO A 55 8.17 11.50 0.22
N TYR A 56 7.86 11.61 -1.05
CA TYR A 56 8.66 12.41 -2.00
C TYR A 56 8.75 13.87 -1.56
N GLY A 57 9.96 14.38 -1.55
CA GLY A 57 10.21 15.78 -1.20
C GLY A 57 10.12 16.08 0.29
N MET A 58 9.78 15.12 1.11
CA MET A 58 9.80 15.29 2.55
C MET A 58 11.20 15.01 3.09
N THR A 59 11.74 15.96 3.80
CA THR A 59 13.05 15.81 4.45
C THR A 59 12.93 15.38 5.91
N PHE A 60 11.70 15.36 6.45
CA PHE A 60 11.45 15.12 7.89
C PHE A 60 12.24 16.05 8.81
N GLY A 61 12.53 17.25 8.31
CA GLY A 61 13.36 18.20 9.03
C GLY A 61 14.84 17.81 9.10
N TYR A 62 15.25 16.85 8.27
CA TYR A 62 16.61 16.32 8.36
C TYR A 62 17.67 17.28 7.86
N THR A 63 18.48 17.73 8.79
CA THR A 63 19.93 17.73 8.63
C THR A 63 20.42 16.41 9.22
N VAL A 64 21.39 15.77 8.62
CA VAL A 64 21.88 14.47 9.09
C VAL A 64 22.17 14.51 10.60
N GLY A 65 21.55 13.61 11.36
CA GLY A 65 21.67 13.56 12.81
C GLY A 65 20.72 14.49 13.58
N SER A 66 19.90 15.30 12.91
CA SER A 66 18.92 16.16 13.57
C SER A 66 17.74 15.36 14.07
N ARG A 67 17.27 15.67 15.29
CA ARG A 67 16.07 15.10 15.91
C ARG A 67 15.10 16.18 16.35
N LYS A 68 15.05 17.28 15.60
CA LYS A 68 14.21 18.43 15.93
C LYS A 68 12.73 18.12 15.70
N GLU A 69 11.87 18.83 16.42
CA GLU A 69 10.42 18.63 16.43
C GLU A 69 9.75 18.60 15.04
N PRO A 70 10.07 19.49 14.07
CA PRO A 70 9.43 19.42 12.76
C PRO A 70 9.63 18.07 12.05
N GLY A 71 10.81 17.50 12.17
CA GLY A 71 11.08 16.18 11.59
C GLY A 71 10.34 15.06 12.32
N ARG A 72 10.21 15.17 13.64
CA ARG A 72 9.46 14.20 14.44
C ARG A 72 7.97 14.25 14.14
N ALA A 73 7.42 15.44 13.93
CA ALA A 73 6.02 15.61 13.59
C ALA A 73 5.72 14.97 12.21
N ASP A 74 6.57 15.20 11.23
CA ASP A 74 6.44 14.58 9.90
C ASP A 74 6.56 13.06 9.98
N TRP A 75 7.51 12.56 10.74
CA TRP A 75 7.69 11.12 10.96
C TRP A 75 6.46 10.51 11.63
N LYS A 76 5.87 11.19 12.60
CA LYS A 76 4.67 10.72 13.28
C LYS A 76 3.50 10.60 12.34
N ILE A 77 3.29 11.59 11.47
CA ILE A 77 2.21 11.54 10.47
C ILE A 77 2.40 10.32 9.56
N TYR A 78 3.60 10.10 9.08
CA TYR A 78 3.91 8.97 8.24
C TYR A 78 3.69 7.65 8.97
N TYR A 79 4.20 7.54 10.19
CA TYR A 79 4.06 6.35 11.03
C TYR A 79 2.58 6.04 11.30
N ASP A 80 1.80 7.05 11.68
CA ASP A 80 0.38 6.88 12.02
C ASP A 80 -0.46 6.46 10.80
N ASN A 81 -0.01 6.76 9.59
CA ASN A 81 -0.67 6.34 8.35
C ASN A 81 -0.12 5.04 7.78
N SER A 82 0.81 4.42 8.45
CA SER A 82 1.28 3.08 8.09
C SER A 82 0.37 2.02 8.71
N ILE A 83 0.43 0.80 8.21
CA ILE A 83 -0.41 -0.29 8.70
C ILE A 83 0.42 -1.34 9.41
N LEU A 84 -0.22 -2.04 10.33
CA LEU A 84 0.37 -3.22 10.99
C LEU A 84 0.09 -4.45 10.15
N SER A 85 1.05 -5.38 10.11
CA SER A 85 0.90 -6.63 9.37
C SER A 85 -0.23 -7.53 9.89
N ASP A 86 -0.62 -7.34 11.15
CA ASP A 86 -1.73 -8.06 11.80
C ASP A 86 -2.88 -7.14 12.17
N GLY A 87 -2.94 -5.95 11.59
CA GLY A 87 -3.97 -4.96 11.88
C GLY A 87 -5.21 -5.10 11.00
N ALA A 88 -6.19 -4.23 11.26
CA ALA A 88 -7.48 -4.24 10.59
C ALA A 88 -7.36 -3.96 9.10
N GLU A 89 -6.49 -3.05 8.71
CA GLU A 89 -6.28 -2.67 7.30
C GLU A 89 -5.70 -3.83 6.51
N MET A 90 -4.73 -4.54 7.08
CA MET A 90 -4.18 -5.73 6.45
C MET A 90 -5.24 -6.82 6.31
N GLN A 91 -6.09 -6.98 7.31
CA GLN A 91 -7.18 -7.96 7.25
C GLN A 91 -8.16 -7.64 6.13
N GLN A 92 -8.48 -6.38 5.91
CA GLN A 92 -9.34 -5.97 4.79
C GLN A 92 -8.70 -6.30 3.44
N LEU A 93 -7.40 -6.09 3.30
CA LEU A 93 -6.68 -6.47 2.07
C LEU A 93 -6.68 -7.97 1.86
N ILE A 94 -6.44 -8.74 2.91
CA ILE A 94 -6.49 -10.21 2.85
C ILE A 94 -7.88 -10.69 2.44
N ASP A 95 -8.93 -10.15 3.04
CA ASP A 95 -10.30 -10.52 2.75
C ASP A 95 -10.66 -10.16 1.30
N CYS A 96 -10.21 -9.01 0.83
CA CYS A 96 -10.40 -8.60 -0.56
C CYS A 96 -9.71 -9.57 -1.52
N ALA A 97 -8.49 -9.98 -1.22
CA ALA A 97 -7.76 -10.94 -2.04
C ALA A 97 -8.42 -12.31 -2.06
N LYS A 98 -8.96 -12.76 -0.92
CA LYS A 98 -9.70 -14.03 -0.82
C LYS A 98 -11.01 -14.00 -1.59
N GLY A 99 -11.70 -12.86 -1.58
CA GLY A 99 -12.94 -12.67 -2.33
C GLY A 99 -12.73 -12.56 -3.84
N SER A 100 -11.48 -12.42 -4.27
CA SER A 100 -11.05 -12.41 -5.65
C SER A 100 -10.34 -13.72 -5.97
N THR A 101 -10.05 -13.99 -7.24
CA THR A 101 -9.34 -15.20 -7.63
C THR A 101 -7.81 -15.07 -7.53
N PHE A 102 -7.34 -14.14 -6.73
CA PHE A 102 -5.90 -13.96 -6.48
C PHE A 102 -5.32 -15.07 -5.62
N ILE A 103 -4.08 -15.33 -5.85
CA ILE A 103 -3.30 -16.30 -5.10
C ILE A 103 -2.59 -15.62 -3.94
#